data_c160f3845b3abd4053cad2fc1c390ab8
#
_entry.id   c160f3845b3abd4053cad2fc1c390ab8
#
_cell.length_a   1.000
_cell.length_b   1.000
_cell.length_c   1.000
_cell.angle_alpha   90.00
_cell.angle_beta   90.00
_cell.angle_gamma   90.00
#
_symmetry.space_group_name_H-M   'P 1'
#
loop_
_entity.id
_entity.type
_entity.pdbx_description
1 polymer ?
#
loop_
_entity_poly.entity_id
_entity_poly.type
_entity_poly.pdbx_seq_one_letter_code
_entity_poly.pdbx_strand_id
1 'polypeptide(L)'
;MVEINDRRLPVGIQSFEKIREGGYLYVDKTDIIWQLANREKTYNYLSRPRRFGKSVLVDTLEAYFLGKKELFEGLKIMQMETEWVKRPVIRLDMSRAGAAPESVRSYLDNAFHQLESEYDIAVRQDSSLADRFDAIIQTAYNKTGLQVAILIDEYDSPLQHSWKTPQHEACTAVYREVFAILKADDKYEKFVFITGITKFTQISLFSVLNNLSNVSFEPNYAAICGITKEEVLRDFKPEINKLAAKNDWNLDEAVAQLAAYYDGYHFCHENMVDVFNPFSLINALADSKLKNYWASSGATSMLPKFV
;
A
#
# COMPACT_ATOMS: atom_id res chain seq x y z
N MET A 1 -24.38 20.64 -24.95
CA MET A 1 -23.01 20.86 -24.45
C MET A 1 -22.97 20.21 -23.10
N VAL A 2 -22.36 19.01 -23.01
CA VAL A 2 -22.16 18.32 -21.74
C VAL A 2 -21.05 19.12 -21.03
N GLU A 3 -21.36 19.68 -19.90
CA GLU A 3 -20.38 20.29 -18.99
C GLU A 3 -19.25 19.27 -18.80
N ILE A 4 -18.05 19.64 -19.20
CA ILE A 4 -16.83 18.94 -18.81
C ILE A 4 -16.73 19.17 -17.32
N ASN A 5 -17.27 18.23 -16.57
CA ASN A 5 -17.13 18.22 -15.12
C ASN A 5 -15.63 18.33 -14.84
N ASP A 6 -15.25 19.32 -14.06
CA ASP A 6 -13.85 19.66 -13.72
C ASP A 6 -13.29 18.58 -12.80
N ARG A 7 -13.13 17.37 -13.39
CA ARG A 7 -12.74 16.14 -12.69
C ARG A 7 -11.30 16.27 -12.22
N ARG A 8 -11.07 16.12 -10.93
CA ARG A 8 -9.78 16.30 -10.31
C ARG A 8 -8.95 15.03 -10.38
N LEU A 9 -7.71 15.14 -10.86
CA LEU A 9 -6.73 14.06 -10.78
C LEU A 9 -6.02 14.06 -9.42
N PRO A 10 -5.81 12.89 -8.78
CA PRO A 10 -5.23 12.79 -7.44
C PRO A 10 -3.71 12.91 -7.45
N VAL A 11 -3.17 14.01 -8.01
CA VAL A 11 -1.73 14.25 -8.07
C VAL A 11 -1.15 14.36 -6.67
N GLY A 12 -0.27 13.42 -6.29
CA GLY A 12 0.40 13.40 -4.99
C GLY A 12 -0.48 13.01 -3.80
N ILE A 13 -1.74 12.63 -4.02
CA ILE A 13 -2.65 12.21 -2.95
C ILE A 13 -2.49 10.70 -2.73
N GLN A 14 -2.24 10.31 -1.47
CA GLN A 14 -2.09 8.91 -1.06
C GLN A 14 -3.24 8.43 -0.17
N SER A 15 -4.08 9.33 0.34
CA SER A 15 -5.21 9.00 1.19
C SER A 15 -6.45 8.67 0.36
N PHE A 16 -6.97 7.46 0.54
CA PHE A 16 -8.23 7.01 -0.08
C PHE A 16 -9.41 7.89 0.34
N GLU A 17 -9.51 8.21 1.62
CA GLU A 17 -10.54 9.10 2.15
C GLU A 17 -10.52 10.48 1.46
N LYS A 18 -9.34 11.11 1.38
CA LYS A 18 -9.20 12.39 0.65
C LYS A 18 -9.56 12.29 -0.82
N ILE A 19 -9.22 11.17 -1.47
CA ILE A 19 -9.59 10.93 -2.88
C ILE A 19 -11.10 10.88 -3.01
N ARG A 20 -11.78 10.12 -2.15
CA ARG A 20 -13.23 9.91 -2.23
C ARG A 20 -14.02 11.14 -1.84
N GLU A 21 -13.71 11.75 -0.70
CA GLU A 21 -14.37 12.96 -0.21
C GLU A 21 -14.11 14.20 -1.08
N GLY A 22 -12.90 14.29 -1.63
CA GLY A 22 -12.51 15.39 -2.51
C GLY A 22 -13.02 15.27 -3.95
N GLY A 23 -13.74 14.21 -4.29
CA GLY A 23 -14.25 13.97 -5.66
C GLY A 23 -13.14 13.79 -6.69
N TYR A 24 -11.97 13.29 -6.27
CA TYR A 24 -10.90 12.96 -7.19
C TYR A 24 -11.16 11.65 -7.92
N LEU A 25 -10.56 11.50 -9.09
CA LEU A 25 -10.59 10.23 -9.81
C LEU A 25 -9.93 9.13 -8.99
N TYR A 26 -10.66 8.06 -8.76
CA TYR A 26 -10.14 6.82 -8.18
C TYR A 26 -10.24 5.70 -9.23
N VAL A 27 -9.11 5.10 -9.61
CA VAL A 27 -9.09 3.90 -10.45
C VAL A 27 -9.51 2.73 -9.58
N ASP A 28 -10.72 2.25 -9.81
CA ASP A 28 -11.38 1.28 -8.93
C ASP A 28 -10.77 -0.13 -9.05
N LYS A 29 -10.07 -0.52 -7.98
CA LYS A 29 -9.47 -1.86 -7.76
C LYS A 29 -10.16 -2.61 -6.61
N THR A 30 -11.30 -2.11 -6.15
CA THR A 30 -11.91 -2.61 -4.92
C THR A 30 -12.42 -4.04 -5.01
N ASP A 31 -12.69 -4.54 -6.21
CA ASP A 31 -12.96 -5.96 -6.47
C ASP A 31 -11.75 -6.85 -6.12
N ILE A 32 -10.56 -6.47 -6.57
CA ILE A 32 -9.32 -7.19 -6.28
C ILE A 32 -8.94 -7.04 -4.79
N ILE A 33 -9.16 -5.86 -4.23
CA ILE A 33 -8.92 -5.57 -2.80
C ILE A 33 -9.83 -6.43 -1.91
N TRP A 34 -11.10 -6.55 -2.26
CA TRP A 34 -12.04 -7.40 -1.54
C TRP A 34 -11.63 -8.88 -1.59
N GLN A 35 -11.21 -9.39 -2.76
CA GLN A 35 -10.69 -10.74 -2.90
C GLN A 35 -9.45 -10.97 -2.02
N LEU A 36 -8.53 -10.00 -1.95
CA LEU A 36 -7.35 -10.06 -1.11
C LEU A 36 -7.72 -10.08 0.38
N ALA A 37 -8.64 -9.22 0.81
CA ALA A 37 -9.05 -9.08 2.20
C ALA A 37 -9.86 -10.29 2.72
N ASN A 38 -10.52 -11.03 1.82
CA ASN A 38 -11.41 -12.15 2.16
C ASN A 38 -10.84 -13.53 1.77
N ARG A 39 -9.57 -13.61 1.36
CA ARG A 39 -8.92 -14.90 1.10
C ARG A 39 -8.68 -15.68 2.40
N GLU A 40 -8.47 -16.99 2.28
CA GLU A 40 -8.23 -17.88 3.43
C GLU A 40 -6.91 -17.60 4.17
N LYS A 41 -5.93 -17.00 3.48
CA LYS A 41 -4.59 -16.74 4.06
C LYS A 41 -4.57 -15.43 4.83
N THR A 42 -4.26 -15.51 6.12
CA THR A 42 -4.16 -14.35 7.01
C THR A 42 -2.99 -13.44 6.65
N TYR A 43 -1.80 -14.00 6.39
CA TYR A 43 -0.56 -13.24 6.19
C TYR A 43 -0.26 -13.02 4.71
N ASN A 44 -0.20 -11.76 4.30
CA ASN A 44 -0.05 -11.38 2.90
C ASN A 44 1.08 -10.37 2.72
N TYR A 45 1.92 -10.59 1.71
CA TYR A 45 3.01 -9.69 1.35
C TYR A 45 2.89 -9.24 -0.10
N LEU A 46 3.01 -7.92 -0.33
CA LEU A 46 3.03 -7.31 -1.65
C LEU A 46 4.27 -6.44 -1.85
N SER A 47 5.09 -6.77 -2.83
CA SER A 47 6.12 -5.86 -3.31
C SER A 47 5.70 -5.19 -4.62
N ARG A 48 5.91 -3.88 -4.70
CA ARG A 48 5.77 -3.07 -5.91
C ARG A 48 6.81 -1.95 -5.89
N PRO A 49 7.27 -1.47 -7.02
CA PRO A 49 8.18 -0.32 -7.08
C PRO A 49 7.61 0.90 -6.35
N ARG A 50 8.46 1.88 -6.07
CA ARG A 50 8.02 3.19 -5.56
C ARG A 50 7.05 3.83 -6.53
N ARG A 51 6.08 4.59 -6.01
CA ARG A 51 5.07 5.34 -6.80
C ARG A 51 4.07 4.47 -7.57
N PHE A 52 3.87 3.22 -7.15
CA PHE A 52 2.87 2.30 -7.73
C PHE A 52 1.53 2.26 -6.99
N GLY A 53 1.30 3.11 -5.99
CA GLY A 53 0.01 3.19 -5.30
C GLY A 53 -0.14 2.22 -4.12
N LYS A 54 0.96 1.64 -3.57
CA LYS A 54 0.92 0.77 -2.38
C LYS A 54 0.24 1.44 -1.19
N SER A 55 0.60 2.67 -0.88
CA SER A 55 0.02 3.38 0.28
C SER A 55 -1.47 3.70 0.10
N VAL A 56 -1.93 3.96 -1.14
CA VAL A 56 -3.36 4.09 -1.44
C VAL A 56 -4.07 2.76 -1.21
N LEU A 57 -3.47 1.63 -1.62
CA LEU A 57 -4.00 0.30 -1.37
C LEU A 57 -4.11 0.02 0.15
N VAL A 58 -3.07 0.34 0.93
CA VAL A 58 -3.09 0.18 2.40
C VAL A 58 -4.18 1.05 3.03
N ASP A 59 -4.32 2.29 2.58
CA ASP A 59 -5.34 3.23 3.06
C ASP A 59 -6.78 2.74 2.69
N THR A 60 -6.94 2.13 1.51
CA THR A 60 -8.21 1.53 1.10
C THR A 60 -8.55 0.30 1.95
N LEU A 61 -7.57 -0.58 2.24
CA LEU A 61 -7.74 -1.72 3.14
C LEU A 61 -8.09 -1.27 4.56
N GLU A 62 -7.43 -0.22 5.07
CA GLU A 62 -7.75 0.37 6.37
C GLU A 62 -9.21 0.85 6.43
N ALA A 63 -9.64 1.63 5.43
CA ALA A 63 -11.02 2.10 5.33
C ALA A 63 -12.03 0.95 5.26
N TYR A 64 -11.70 -0.12 4.54
CA TYR A 64 -12.52 -1.33 4.44
C TYR A 64 -12.68 -2.03 5.80
N PHE A 65 -11.57 -2.32 6.50
CA PHE A 65 -11.62 -2.98 7.80
C PHE A 65 -12.21 -2.11 8.91
N LEU A 66 -12.11 -0.79 8.79
CA LEU A 66 -12.81 0.16 9.68
C LEU A 66 -14.32 0.26 9.38
N GLY A 67 -14.82 -0.43 8.36
CA GLY A 67 -16.23 -0.43 7.98
C GLY A 67 -16.73 0.92 7.44
N LYS A 68 -15.88 1.76 6.86
CA LYS A 68 -16.21 3.08 6.29
C LYS A 68 -16.93 2.93 4.94
N LYS A 69 -18.10 2.31 4.97
CA LYS A 69 -18.90 1.97 3.77
C LYS A 69 -19.13 3.16 2.84
N GLU A 70 -19.36 4.33 3.41
CA GLU A 70 -19.65 5.58 2.69
C GLU A 70 -18.54 5.97 1.71
N LEU A 71 -17.28 5.62 1.99
CA LEU A 71 -16.15 5.89 1.10
C LEU A 71 -16.15 4.99 -0.15
N PHE A 72 -16.87 3.88 -0.10
CA PHE A 72 -16.91 2.89 -1.18
C PHE A 72 -18.14 3.02 -2.09
N GLU A 73 -19.04 3.96 -1.82
CA GLU A 73 -20.24 4.16 -2.63
C GLU A 73 -19.89 4.32 -4.12
N GLY A 74 -20.61 3.57 -4.96
CA GLY A 74 -20.39 3.56 -6.41
C GLY A 74 -19.16 2.77 -6.89
N LEU A 75 -18.39 2.12 -6.00
CA LEU A 75 -17.28 1.25 -6.35
C LEU A 75 -17.72 -0.23 -6.44
N LYS A 76 -16.92 -1.04 -7.14
CA LYS A 76 -17.24 -2.45 -7.42
C LYS A 76 -17.47 -3.29 -6.16
N ILE A 77 -16.75 -3.02 -5.08
CA ILE A 77 -16.85 -3.72 -3.80
C ILE A 77 -18.28 -3.68 -3.22
N MET A 78 -19.08 -2.65 -3.54
CA MET A 78 -20.46 -2.53 -3.08
C MET A 78 -21.37 -3.65 -3.58
N GLN A 79 -20.98 -4.34 -4.65
CA GLN A 79 -21.71 -5.50 -5.19
C GLN A 79 -21.25 -6.83 -4.57
N MET A 80 -20.14 -6.81 -3.83
CA MET A 80 -19.48 -8.00 -3.27
C MET A 80 -19.59 -8.06 -1.75
N GLU A 81 -19.48 -6.91 -1.08
CA GLU A 81 -19.49 -6.81 0.37
C GLU A 81 -20.87 -6.44 0.89
N THR A 82 -21.37 -7.22 1.82
CA THR A 82 -22.71 -7.03 2.39
C THR A 82 -22.71 -6.66 3.87
N GLU A 83 -21.68 -7.08 4.62
CA GLU A 83 -21.68 -7.00 6.08
C GLU A 83 -21.03 -5.73 6.63
N TRP A 84 -19.99 -5.22 5.96
CA TRP A 84 -19.23 -4.02 6.36
C TRP A 84 -18.83 -4.02 7.83
N VAL A 85 -18.23 -5.13 8.26
CA VAL A 85 -17.84 -5.33 9.66
C VAL A 85 -16.75 -4.35 10.07
N LYS A 86 -17.02 -3.52 11.08
CA LYS A 86 -16.04 -2.61 11.68
C LYS A 86 -15.10 -3.38 12.60
N ARG A 87 -13.87 -3.64 12.14
CA ARG A 87 -12.84 -4.35 12.90
C ARG A 87 -11.81 -3.38 13.49
N PRO A 88 -11.11 -3.75 14.56
CA PRO A 88 -9.94 -3.02 15.00
C PRO A 88 -8.84 -3.11 13.93
N VAL A 89 -8.18 -1.98 13.67
CA VAL A 89 -7.09 -1.89 12.68
C VAL A 89 -5.84 -1.35 13.38
N ILE A 90 -4.73 -2.05 13.21
CA ILE A 90 -3.40 -1.59 13.62
C ILE A 90 -2.63 -1.24 12.35
N ARG A 91 -2.27 0.03 12.16
CA ARG A 91 -1.50 0.50 11.01
C ARG A 91 -0.13 1.01 11.43
N LEU A 92 0.92 0.49 10.77
CA LEU A 92 2.30 0.93 10.93
C LEU A 92 2.85 1.38 9.58
N ASP A 93 3.29 2.64 9.48
CA ASP A 93 3.97 3.20 8.31
C ASP A 93 5.47 3.30 8.60
N MET A 94 6.21 2.27 8.18
CA MET A 94 7.64 2.15 8.48
C MET A 94 8.51 3.14 7.70
N SER A 95 7.97 3.86 6.71
CA SER A 95 8.68 4.95 6.04
C SER A 95 9.02 6.11 6.98
N ARG A 96 8.28 6.22 8.08
CA ARG A 96 8.46 7.25 9.13
C ARG A 96 9.52 6.89 10.15
N ALA A 97 9.92 5.63 10.21
CA ALA A 97 11.01 5.17 11.05
C ALA A 97 12.36 5.50 10.40
N GLY A 98 13.29 6.07 11.13
CA GLY A 98 14.62 6.42 10.61
C GLY A 98 15.48 5.18 10.28
N ALA A 99 16.71 5.42 9.85
CA ALA A 99 17.66 4.36 9.48
C ALA A 99 18.44 3.76 10.65
N ALA A 100 18.44 4.42 11.81
CA ALA A 100 19.11 3.95 13.02
C ALA A 100 18.18 3.07 13.87
N PRO A 101 18.69 2.03 14.56
CA PRO A 101 17.88 1.16 15.39
C PRO A 101 17.10 1.93 16.48
N GLU A 102 17.71 2.96 17.05
CA GLU A 102 17.06 3.84 18.05
C GLU A 102 15.87 4.60 17.44
N SER A 103 15.99 5.05 16.18
CA SER A 103 14.90 5.74 15.46
C SER A 103 13.75 4.79 15.16
N VAL A 104 14.04 3.54 14.81
CA VAL A 104 13.03 2.49 14.61
C VAL A 104 12.30 2.20 15.91
N ARG A 105 13.05 2.03 17.02
CA ARG A 105 12.46 1.84 18.37
C ARG A 105 11.59 3.01 18.78
N SER A 106 12.08 4.24 18.60
CA SER A 106 11.33 5.45 18.95
C SER A 106 10.05 5.60 18.13
N TYR A 107 10.09 5.27 16.85
CA TYR A 107 8.89 5.27 16.01
C TYR A 107 7.85 4.26 16.50
N LEU A 108 8.26 3.01 16.74
CA LEU A 108 7.36 1.95 17.23
C LEU A 108 6.83 2.27 18.62
N ASP A 109 7.68 2.79 19.50
CA ASP A 109 7.29 3.24 20.85
C ASP A 109 6.16 4.28 20.79
N ASN A 110 6.32 5.32 19.95
CA ASN A 110 5.31 6.35 19.78
C ASN A 110 4.02 5.80 19.13
N ALA A 111 4.14 4.92 18.13
CA ALA A 111 2.98 4.31 17.49
C ALA A 111 2.20 3.43 18.49
N PHE A 112 2.90 2.64 19.29
CA PHE A 112 2.27 1.79 20.31
C PHE A 112 1.64 2.63 21.43
N HIS A 113 2.29 3.71 21.84
CA HIS A 113 1.71 4.62 22.84
C HIS A 113 0.38 5.23 22.38
N GLN A 114 0.25 5.58 21.11
CA GLN A 114 -1.03 6.04 20.53
C GLN A 114 -2.09 4.95 20.58
N LEU A 115 -1.76 3.72 20.18
CA LEU A 115 -2.67 2.57 20.21
C LEU A 115 -3.05 2.18 21.65
N GLU A 116 -2.10 2.21 22.57
CA GLU A 116 -2.34 1.97 24.00
C GLU A 116 -3.35 2.98 24.57
N SER A 117 -3.20 4.26 24.21
CA SER A 117 -4.15 5.29 24.58
C SER A 117 -5.54 5.07 23.96
N GLU A 118 -5.60 4.65 22.71
CA GLU A 118 -6.87 4.34 22.01
C GLU A 118 -7.60 3.16 22.65
N TYR A 119 -6.84 2.14 23.08
CA TYR A 119 -7.41 0.94 23.72
C TYR A 119 -7.37 0.97 25.24
N ASP A 120 -7.09 2.11 25.91
CA ASP A 120 -6.99 2.25 27.37
C ASP A 120 -6.11 1.16 28.00
N ILE A 121 -4.92 0.94 27.46
CA ILE A 121 -3.98 -0.07 27.95
C ILE A 121 -3.04 0.59 28.95
N ALA A 122 -2.99 0.07 30.18
CA ALA A 122 -2.01 0.50 31.16
C ALA A 122 -0.64 -0.06 30.81
N VAL A 123 0.27 0.80 30.40
CA VAL A 123 1.66 0.43 30.06
C VAL A 123 2.41 0.09 31.35
N ARG A 124 3.06 -1.08 31.39
CA ARG A 124 4.02 -1.42 32.46
C ARG A 124 5.36 -0.78 32.13
N GLN A 125 6.02 -0.15 33.11
CA GLN A 125 7.26 0.62 32.93
C GLN A 125 8.40 -0.16 32.23
N ASP A 126 8.44 -1.49 32.36
CA ASP A 126 9.52 -2.34 31.86
C ASP A 126 9.09 -3.25 30.71
N SER A 127 7.95 -2.97 30.05
CA SER A 127 7.48 -3.79 28.93
C SER A 127 8.34 -3.56 27.68
N SER A 128 8.77 -4.65 27.03
CA SER A 128 9.42 -4.59 25.73
C SER A 128 8.43 -4.12 24.64
N LEU A 129 8.95 -3.70 23.48
CA LEU A 129 8.08 -3.38 22.32
C LEU A 129 7.24 -4.60 21.89
N ALA A 130 7.81 -5.80 22.01
CA ALA A 130 7.09 -7.03 21.71
C ALA A 130 5.91 -7.25 22.67
N ASP A 131 6.12 -7.13 24.00
CA ASP A 131 5.06 -7.28 25.00
C ASP A 131 3.94 -6.25 24.82
N ARG A 132 4.30 -5.03 24.44
CA ARG A 132 3.33 -3.96 24.17
C ARG A 132 2.51 -4.25 22.92
N PHE A 133 3.14 -4.72 21.87
CA PHE A 133 2.45 -5.07 20.63
C PHE A 133 1.47 -6.24 20.83
N ASP A 134 1.91 -7.28 21.55
CA ASP A 134 1.09 -8.40 22.01
C ASP A 134 -0.14 -7.90 22.79
N ALA A 135 0.08 -7.06 23.80
CA ALA A 135 -1.00 -6.50 24.62
C ALA A 135 -2.00 -5.66 23.81
N ILE A 136 -1.53 -4.90 22.80
CA ILE A 136 -2.38 -4.10 21.91
C ILE A 136 -3.28 -5.02 21.08
N ILE A 137 -2.73 -6.05 20.42
CA ILE A 137 -3.48 -6.99 19.59
C ILE A 137 -4.55 -7.70 20.43
N GLN A 138 -4.16 -8.27 21.58
CA GLN A 138 -5.06 -9.02 22.44
C GLN A 138 -6.15 -8.12 23.05
N THR A 139 -5.82 -6.90 23.46
CA THR A 139 -6.80 -5.96 24.03
C THR A 139 -7.78 -5.47 22.98
N ALA A 140 -7.31 -5.16 21.77
CA ALA A 140 -8.18 -4.78 20.66
C ALA A 140 -9.19 -5.88 20.32
N TYR A 141 -8.74 -7.14 20.28
CA TYR A 141 -9.62 -8.30 20.13
C TYR A 141 -10.60 -8.43 21.28
N ASN A 142 -10.13 -8.40 22.53
CA ASN A 142 -10.98 -8.61 23.71
C ASN A 142 -12.05 -7.53 23.87
N LYS A 143 -11.73 -6.27 23.53
CA LYS A 143 -12.70 -5.16 23.58
C LYS A 143 -13.77 -5.24 22.50
N THR A 144 -13.45 -5.74 21.32
CA THR A 144 -14.37 -5.75 20.18
C THR A 144 -15.02 -7.10 19.93
N GLY A 145 -14.44 -8.19 20.42
CA GLY A 145 -14.81 -9.58 20.07
C GLY A 145 -14.48 -9.93 18.61
N LEU A 146 -13.73 -9.06 17.89
CA LEU A 146 -13.41 -9.20 16.47
C LEU A 146 -11.91 -9.28 16.26
N GLN A 147 -11.48 -10.19 15.40
CA GLN A 147 -10.08 -10.32 15.00
C GLN A 147 -9.58 -9.03 14.34
N VAL A 148 -8.33 -8.69 14.63
CA VAL A 148 -7.64 -7.45 14.26
C VAL A 148 -7.14 -7.53 12.81
N ALA A 149 -7.22 -6.43 12.06
CA ALA A 149 -6.49 -6.25 10.80
C ALA A 149 -5.20 -5.47 11.07
N ILE A 150 -4.07 -6.00 10.61
CA ILE A 150 -2.74 -5.39 10.81
C ILE A 150 -2.16 -5.01 9.45
N LEU A 151 -1.86 -3.73 9.27
CA LEU A 151 -1.38 -3.16 8.01
C LEU A 151 0.00 -2.52 8.22
N ILE A 152 1.02 -3.04 7.55
CA ILE A 152 2.41 -2.57 7.67
C ILE A 152 2.86 -2.06 6.30
N ASP A 153 2.92 -0.74 6.15
CA ASP A 153 3.35 -0.11 4.90
C ASP A 153 4.86 0.18 4.93
N GLU A 154 5.51 0.04 3.75
CA GLU A 154 6.93 0.28 3.53
C GLU A 154 7.85 -0.37 4.58
N TYR A 155 7.54 -1.64 4.96
CA TYR A 155 8.25 -2.36 6.01
C TYR A 155 9.78 -2.35 5.84
N ASP A 156 10.25 -2.35 4.62
CA ASP A 156 11.66 -2.44 4.26
C ASP A 156 12.38 -1.08 4.25
N SER A 157 11.69 0.03 4.48
CA SER A 157 12.27 1.38 4.41
C SER A 157 13.47 1.58 5.36
N PRO A 158 13.41 1.32 6.67
CA PRO A 158 14.57 1.44 7.57
C PRO A 158 15.70 0.47 7.21
N LEU A 159 15.35 -0.71 6.72
CA LEU A 159 16.31 -1.76 6.36
C LEU A 159 17.06 -1.43 5.08
N GLN A 160 16.38 -0.79 4.12
CA GLN A 160 17.03 -0.25 2.91
C GLN A 160 18.00 0.87 3.25
N HIS A 161 17.64 1.77 4.17
CA HIS A 161 18.48 2.88 4.58
C HIS A 161 19.70 2.42 5.39
N SER A 162 19.55 1.38 6.21
CA SER A 162 20.66 0.80 7.00
C SER A 162 21.50 -0.21 6.22
N TRP A 163 21.10 -0.62 5.00
CA TRP A 163 21.77 -1.65 4.21
C TRP A 163 23.26 -1.35 3.98
N LYS A 164 24.10 -2.34 4.19
CA LYS A 164 25.58 -2.22 4.15
C LYS A 164 26.17 -1.22 5.16
N THR A 165 25.43 -0.87 6.21
CA THR A 165 25.96 -0.11 7.35
C THR A 165 26.15 -1.00 8.58
N PRO A 166 27.00 -0.62 9.56
CA PRO A 166 27.14 -1.38 10.82
C PRO A 166 25.83 -1.50 11.63
N GLN A 167 24.85 -0.64 11.38
CA GLN A 167 23.57 -0.60 12.09
C GLN A 167 22.53 -1.59 11.55
N HIS A 168 22.77 -2.20 10.39
CA HIS A 168 21.77 -3.03 9.70
C HIS A 168 21.29 -4.22 10.56
N GLU A 169 22.24 -4.94 11.19
CA GLU A 169 21.88 -6.07 12.05
C GLU A 169 21.08 -5.64 13.29
N ALA A 170 21.42 -4.51 13.89
CA ALA A 170 20.69 -3.95 15.03
C ALA A 170 19.27 -3.51 14.64
N CYS A 171 19.09 -2.88 13.46
CA CYS A 171 17.75 -2.60 12.92
C CYS A 171 16.95 -3.89 12.69
N THR A 172 17.57 -4.91 12.11
CA THR A 172 16.95 -6.21 11.86
C THR A 172 16.53 -6.89 13.15
N ALA A 173 17.32 -6.76 14.22
CA ALA A 173 16.99 -7.32 15.54
C ALA A 173 15.69 -6.70 16.12
N VAL A 174 15.48 -5.39 15.97
CA VAL A 174 14.24 -4.72 16.38
C VAL A 174 13.03 -5.30 15.62
N TYR A 175 13.17 -5.55 14.33
CA TYR A 175 12.12 -6.17 13.54
C TYR A 175 11.77 -7.58 13.99
N ARG A 176 12.79 -8.40 14.26
CA ARG A 176 12.59 -9.76 14.78
C ARG A 176 11.86 -9.77 16.11
N GLU A 177 12.27 -8.87 17.02
CA GLU A 177 11.66 -8.72 18.35
C GLU A 177 10.15 -8.44 18.21
N VAL A 178 9.76 -7.42 17.43
CA VAL A 178 8.39 -6.94 17.38
C VAL A 178 7.50 -7.82 16.51
N PHE A 179 7.95 -8.17 15.31
CA PHE A 179 7.10 -8.89 14.35
C PHE A 179 7.02 -10.40 14.59
N ALA A 180 7.82 -10.96 15.52
CA ALA A 180 7.63 -12.33 15.97
C ALA A 180 6.25 -12.54 16.63
N ILE A 181 5.68 -11.50 17.22
CA ILE A 181 4.38 -11.51 17.88
C ILE A 181 3.26 -11.87 16.89
N LEU A 182 3.32 -11.42 15.64
CA LEU A 182 2.31 -11.74 14.63
C LEU A 182 2.08 -13.25 14.48
N LYS A 183 3.12 -14.07 14.64
CA LYS A 183 2.95 -15.54 14.60
C LYS A 183 2.38 -16.10 15.89
N ALA A 184 2.67 -15.48 17.03
CA ALA A 184 2.18 -15.92 18.33
C ALA A 184 0.70 -15.62 18.51
N ASP A 185 0.24 -14.51 17.93
CA ASP A 185 -1.12 -13.97 18.06
C ASP A 185 -2.07 -14.34 16.91
N ASP A 186 -1.74 -15.31 16.08
CA ASP A 186 -2.52 -15.78 14.92
C ASP A 186 -4.03 -15.89 15.17
N LYS A 187 -4.43 -16.38 16.35
CA LYS A 187 -5.86 -16.54 16.71
C LYS A 187 -6.62 -15.21 16.86
N TYR A 188 -5.90 -14.11 17.08
CA TYR A 188 -6.48 -12.77 17.25
C TYR A 188 -6.48 -11.95 15.95
N GLU A 189 -5.84 -12.46 14.88
CA GLU A 189 -5.59 -11.76 13.64
C GLU A 189 -6.55 -12.25 12.54
N LYS A 190 -7.24 -11.33 11.88
CA LYS A 190 -8.06 -11.59 10.69
C LYS A 190 -7.24 -11.50 9.42
N PHE A 191 -6.37 -10.49 9.37
CA PHE A 191 -5.65 -10.13 8.16
C PHE A 191 -4.38 -9.37 8.52
N VAL A 192 -3.26 -9.81 7.99
CA VAL A 192 -1.97 -9.12 8.10
C VAL A 192 -1.48 -8.83 6.69
N PHE A 193 -1.22 -7.55 6.41
CA PHE A 193 -0.76 -7.11 5.12
C PHE A 193 0.51 -6.28 5.24
N ILE A 194 1.55 -6.73 4.57
CA ILE A 194 2.87 -6.12 4.60
C ILE A 194 3.23 -5.65 3.19
N THR A 195 3.60 -4.38 3.03
CA THR A 195 4.08 -3.86 1.75
C THR A 195 5.52 -3.41 1.81
N GLY A 196 6.20 -3.49 0.66
CA GLY A 196 7.56 -3.00 0.48
C GLY A 196 7.95 -2.86 -0.99
N ILE A 197 9.21 -2.54 -1.22
CA ILE A 197 9.79 -2.49 -2.57
C ILE A 197 10.51 -3.80 -2.88
N THR A 198 11.18 -4.37 -1.89
CA THR A 198 12.00 -5.56 -2.02
C THR A 198 11.59 -6.62 -1.01
N LYS A 199 11.67 -7.88 -1.45
CA LYS A 199 11.62 -8.99 -0.53
C LYS A 199 13.02 -9.22 0.02
N PHE A 200 13.30 -8.68 1.21
CA PHE A 200 14.53 -9.02 1.93
C PHE A 200 14.48 -10.47 2.42
N THR A 201 14.83 -11.40 1.56
CA THR A 201 14.84 -12.85 1.88
C THR A 201 15.82 -13.21 2.99
N GLN A 202 16.83 -12.37 3.22
CA GLN A 202 17.83 -12.54 4.28
C GLN A 202 17.35 -11.99 5.63
N ILE A 203 16.22 -11.26 5.67
CA ILE A 203 15.65 -10.81 6.93
C ILE A 203 14.84 -11.94 7.49
N SER A 204 15.16 -12.32 8.71
CA SER A 204 14.46 -13.34 9.49
C SER A 204 12.98 -13.03 9.75
N LEU A 205 12.45 -11.89 9.32
CA LEU A 205 11.00 -11.63 9.30
C LEU A 205 10.27 -12.71 8.49
N PHE A 206 10.79 -13.04 7.28
CA PHE A 206 10.21 -14.11 6.46
C PHE A 206 10.49 -15.52 6.99
N SER A 207 11.52 -15.70 7.82
CA SER A 207 11.74 -16.95 8.52
C SER A 207 10.87 -17.09 9.77
N VAL A 208 10.50 -15.98 10.39
CA VAL A 208 9.53 -15.94 11.51
C VAL A 208 8.11 -16.14 10.99
N LEU A 209 7.73 -15.43 9.91
CA LEU A 209 6.43 -15.55 9.23
C LEU A 209 6.52 -16.55 8.08
N ASN A 210 6.77 -17.81 8.37
CA ASN A 210 6.91 -18.87 7.35
C ASN A 210 5.61 -19.16 6.57
N ASN A 211 4.47 -18.68 7.06
CA ASN A 211 3.15 -18.75 6.45
C ASN A 211 2.79 -17.51 5.61
N LEU A 212 3.73 -16.56 5.43
CA LEU A 212 3.52 -15.33 4.67
C LEU A 212 3.34 -15.62 3.18
N SER A 213 2.13 -15.38 2.67
CA SER A 213 1.79 -15.52 1.25
C SER A 213 2.30 -14.32 0.45
N ASN A 214 3.19 -14.58 -0.50
CA ASN A 214 3.68 -13.55 -1.41
C ASN A 214 2.72 -13.38 -2.60
N VAL A 215 1.84 -12.38 -2.53
CA VAL A 215 0.86 -12.07 -3.57
C VAL A 215 1.44 -11.23 -4.71
N SER A 216 2.72 -10.87 -4.64
CA SER A 216 3.35 -9.96 -5.62
C SER A 216 3.29 -10.47 -7.05
N PHE A 217 3.30 -11.80 -7.23
CA PHE A 217 3.36 -12.45 -8.54
C PHE A 217 2.18 -13.39 -8.79
N GLU A 218 1.16 -13.37 -7.91
CA GLU A 218 -0.07 -14.14 -8.12
C GLU A 218 -0.92 -13.49 -9.23
N PRO A 219 -1.46 -14.26 -10.19
CA PRO A 219 -2.21 -13.74 -11.34
C PRO A 219 -3.38 -12.82 -10.96
N ASN A 220 -4.09 -13.16 -9.89
CA ASN A 220 -5.26 -12.42 -9.42
C ASN A 220 -4.91 -11.03 -8.88
N TYR A 221 -3.65 -10.78 -8.51
CA TYR A 221 -3.18 -9.54 -7.92
C TYR A 221 -2.18 -8.79 -8.82
N ALA A 222 -1.98 -9.24 -10.06
CA ALA A 222 -1.04 -8.60 -10.99
C ALA A 222 -1.34 -7.11 -11.20
N ALA A 223 -2.62 -6.75 -11.29
CA ALA A 223 -3.10 -5.40 -11.52
C ALA A 223 -3.60 -4.67 -10.25
N ILE A 224 -3.35 -5.20 -9.03
CA ILE A 224 -3.83 -4.58 -7.78
C ILE A 224 -3.23 -3.19 -7.56
N CYS A 225 -1.99 -3.00 -8.00
CA CYS A 225 -1.30 -1.71 -8.08
C CYS A 225 -0.88 -1.48 -9.53
N GLY A 226 -0.84 -0.22 -9.94
CA GLY A 226 -0.66 0.14 -11.34
C GLY A 226 -2.00 0.42 -12.02
N ILE A 227 -1.98 0.84 -13.27
CA ILE A 227 -3.18 1.17 -14.07
C ILE A 227 -3.08 0.40 -15.37
N THR A 228 -4.07 -0.44 -15.68
CA THR A 228 -4.08 -1.20 -16.93
C THR A 228 -4.46 -0.32 -18.11
N LYS A 229 -4.19 -0.77 -19.35
CA LYS A 229 -4.55 -0.04 -20.57
C LYS A 229 -6.07 0.18 -20.67
N GLU A 230 -6.86 -0.82 -20.29
CA GLU A 230 -8.32 -0.74 -20.27
C GLU A 230 -8.80 0.34 -19.30
N GLU A 231 -8.19 0.42 -18.11
CA GLU A 231 -8.48 1.44 -17.11
C GLU A 231 -8.06 2.84 -17.60
N VAL A 232 -6.90 2.94 -18.25
CA VAL A 232 -6.46 4.21 -18.87
C VAL A 232 -7.51 4.71 -19.87
N LEU A 233 -7.98 3.86 -20.76
CA LEU A 233 -8.97 4.23 -21.77
C LEU A 233 -10.36 4.52 -21.19
N ARG A 234 -10.76 3.78 -20.14
CA ARG A 234 -12.05 3.96 -19.47
C ARG A 234 -12.06 5.22 -18.61
N ASP A 235 -11.04 5.41 -17.78
CA ASP A 235 -11.07 6.37 -16.68
C ASP A 235 -10.42 7.72 -17.05
N PHE A 236 -9.52 7.79 -18.03
CA PHE A 236 -8.75 9.00 -18.36
C PHE A 236 -9.00 9.55 -19.76
N LYS A 237 -10.07 9.09 -20.42
CA LYS A 237 -10.35 9.51 -21.81
C LYS A 237 -10.39 11.04 -22.01
N PRO A 238 -10.99 11.86 -21.12
CA PRO A 238 -10.98 13.32 -21.27
C PRO A 238 -9.57 13.91 -21.23
N GLU A 239 -8.73 13.44 -20.32
CA GLU A 239 -7.36 13.90 -20.14
C GLU A 239 -6.47 13.48 -21.31
N ILE A 240 -6.68 12.26 -21.82
CA ILE A 240 -5.98 11.76 -23.03
C ILE A 240 -6.34 12.62 -24.25
N ASN A 241 -7.63 12.94 -24.42
CA ASN A 241 -8.07 13.81 -25.52
C ASN A 241 -7.44 15.22 -25.42
N LYS A 242 -7.30 15.75 -24.20
CA LYS A 242 -6.63 17.05 -23.98
C LYS A 242 -5.15 16.97 -24.32
N LEU A 243 -4.47 15.88 -23.93
CA LEU A 243 -3.06 15.64 -24.29
C LEU A 243 -2.91 15.49 -25.81
N ALA A 244 -3.80 14.72 -26.47
CA ALA A 244 -3.81 14.50 -27.89
C ALA A 244 -3.97 15.82 -28.68
N ALA A 245 -4.99 16.61 -28.32
CA ALA A 245 -5.24 17.91 -28.96
C ALA A 245 -4.07 18.90 -28.84
N LYS A 246 -3.34 18.85 -27.72
CA LYS A 246 -2.18 19.72 -27.49
C LYS A 246 -0.96 19.36 -28.36
N ASN A 247 -0.88 18.12 -28.84
CA ASN A 247 0.25 17.60 -29.59
C ASN A 247 -0.11 17.24 -31.04
N ASP A 248 -1.31 17.59 -31.51
CA ASP A 248 -1.84 17.24 -32.84
C ASP A 248 -1.87 15.73 -33.09
N TRP A 249 -2.14 14.95 -32.05
CA TRP A 249 -2.29 13.49 -32.12
C TRP A 249 -3.74 13.07 -32.15
N ASN A 250 -4.01 11.91 -32.74
CA ASN A 250 -5.26 11.19 -32.49
C ASN A 250 -5.22 10.45 -31.14
N LEU A 251 -6.34 9.84 -30.75
CA LEU A 251 -6.45 9.14 -29.47
C LEU A 251 -5.48 7.95 -29.37
N ASP A 252 -5.37 7.16 -30.44
CA ASP A 252 -4.50 5.97 -30.45
C ASP A 252 -3.03 6.34 -30.37
N GLU A 253 -2.62 7.40 -31.06
CA GLU A 253 -1.26 7.97 -30.98
C GLU A 253 -0.95 8.45 -29.56
N ALA A 254 -1.87 9.17 -28.91
CA ALA A 254 -1.68 9.66 -27.55
C ALA A 254 -1.53 8.48 -26.56
N VAL A 255 -2.35 7.43 -26.69
CA VAL A 255 -2.26 6.21 -25.88
C VAL A 255 -0.93 5.48 -26.13
N ALA A 256 -0.50 5.37 -27.40
CA ALA A 256 0.77 4.75 -27.75
C ALA A 256 1.96 5.51 -27.13
N GLN A 257 1.92 6.84 -27.16
CA GLN A 257 2.95 7.68 -26.52
C GLN A 257 2.96 7.53 -25.00
N LEU A 258 1.79 7.51 -24.35
CA LEU A 258 1.69 7.25 -22.91
C LEU A 258 2.24 5.87 -22.55
N ALA A 259 1.97 4.85 -23.36
CA ALA A 259 2.48 3.50 -23.17
C ALA A 259 4.02 3.47 -23.32
N ALA A 260 4.57 4.07 -24.36
CA ALA A 260 6.01 4.14 -24.57
C ALA A 260 6.78 4.78 -23.41
N TYR A 261 6.14 5.73 -22.69
CA TYR A 261 6.77 6.44 -21.58
C TYR A 261 6.53 5.78 -20.21
N TYR A 262 5.37 5.19 -19.96
CA TYR A 262 4.92 4.88 -18.60
C TYR A 262 4.41 3.45 -18.39
N ASP A 263 4.27 2.65 -19.46
CA ASP A 263 3.88 1.25 -19.44
C ASP A 263 5.10 0.32 -19.37
N GLY A 264 4.88 -0.99 -19.45
CA GLY A 264 5.92 -2.02 -19.50
C GLY A 264 6.27 -2.64 -18.16
N TYR A 265 5.44 -2.43 -17.14
CA TYR A 265 5.54 -3.14 -15.88
C TYR A 265 4.53 -4.31 -15.86
N HIS A 266 5.04 -5.52 -15.74
CA HIS A 266 4.20 -6.69 -15.48
C HIS A 266 4.71 -7.45 -14.27
N PHE A 267 3.77 -7.98 -13.49
CA PHE A 267 4.06 -8.58 -12.19
C PHE A 267 3.64 -10.06 -12.11
N CYS A 268 3.27 -10.67 -13.22
CA CYS A 268 2.94 -12.08 -13.29
C CYS A 268 3.33 -12.67 -14.64
N HIS A 269 4.00 -13.82 -14.62
CA HIS A 269 4.39 -14.51 -15.86
C HIS A 269 3.22 -15.29 -16.51
N GLU A 270 2.23 -15.68 -15.72
CA GLU A 270 1.06 -16.44 -16.19
C GLU A 270 -0.02 -15.52 -16.77
N ASN A 271 -0.14 -14.31 -16.22
CA ASN A 271 -1.08 -13.30 -16.67
C ASN A 271 -0.29 -12.05 -17.09
N MET A 272 -0.09 -11.91 -18.40
CA MET A 272 0.67 -10.83 -19.02
C MET A 272 -0.12 -9.51 -19.04
N VAL A 273 -0.64 -9.10 -17.89
CA VAL A 273 -1.27 -7.78 -17.75
C VAL A 273 -0.18 -6.75 -17.50
N ASP A 274 0.06 -5.89 -18.48
CA ASP A 274 0.91 -4.73 -18.35
C ASP A 274 0.17 -3.62 -17.59
N VAL A 275 0.92 -2.88 -16.78
CA VAL A 275 0.39 -1.75 -16.04
C VAL A 275 1.30 -0.54 -16.17
N PHE A 276 0.65 0.61 -16.29
CA PHE A 276 1.29 1.92 -16.25
C PHE A 276 1.71 2.27 -14.83
N ASN A 277 2.82 3.00 -14.69
CA ASN A 277 3.20 3.64 -13.45
C ASN A 277 2.17 4.74 -13.10
N PRO A 278 1.39 4.62 -12.02
CA PRO A 278 0.30 5.55 -11.71
C PRO A 278 0.78 6.98 -11.50
N PHE A 279 1.89 7.17 -10.79
CA PHE A 279 2.43 8.49 -10.51
C PHE A 279 2.81 9.23 -11.79
N SER A 280 3.54 8.57 -12.69
CA SER A 280 3.98 9.17 -13.93
C SER A 280 2.82 9.46 -14.87
N LEU A 281 1.89 8.51 -15.01
CA LEU A 281 0.70 8.65 -15.85
C LEU A 281 -0.19 9.81 -15.39
N ILE A 282 -0.53 9.86 -14.10
CA ILE A 282 -1.42 10.89 -13.55
C ILE A 282 -0.79 12.29 -13.69
N ASN A 283 0.51 12.43 -13.43
CA ASN A 283 1.21 13.71 -13.62
C ASN A 283 1.26 14.13 -15.09
N ALA A 284 1.53 13.20 -16.02
CA ALA A 284 1.56 13.49 -17.44
C ALA A 284 0.20 13.97 -17.97
N LEU A 285 -0.87 13.35 -17.52
CA LEU A 285 -2.24 13.72 -17.88
C LEU A 285 -2.66 15.06 -17.24
N ALA A 286 -2.30 15.32 -15.99
CA ALA A 286 -2.55 16.57 -15.31
C ALA A 286 -1.84 17.75 -16.00
N ASP A 287 -0.55 17.60 -16.33
CA ASP A 287 0.25 18.61 -17.01
C ASP A 287 -0.06 18.69 -18.53
N SER A 288 -0.72 17.68 -19.10
CA SER A 288 -0.81 17.44 -20.54
C SER A 288 0.57 17.52 -21.20
N LYS A 289 1.55 16.80 -20.64
CA LYS A 289 2.96 16.74 -21.11
C LYS A 289 3.58 15.39 -20.79
N LEU A 290 4.37 14.86 -21.71
CA LEU A 290 5.21 13.68 -21.48
C LEU A 290 6.57 14.12 -20.92
N LYS A 291 6.95 13.57 -19.76
CA LYS A 291 8.23 13.81 -19.08
C LYS A 291 8.61 12.58 -18.24
N ASN A 292 9.87 12.48 -17.87
CA ASN A 292 10.32 11.45 -16.94
C ASN A 292 10.00 11.84 -15.48
N TYR A 293 8.72 11.76 -15.10
CA TYR A 293 8.25 12.13 -13.76
C TYR A 293 8.82 11.22 -12.65
N TRP A 294 9.02 9.93 -12.95
CA TRP A 294 9.55 8.98 -11.98
C TRP A 294 10.98 9.33 -11.56
N ALA A 295 11.87 9.60 -12.52
CA ALA A 295 13.26 9.96 -12.24
C ALA A 295 13.37 11.29 -11.47
N SER A 296 12.55 12.29 -11.83
CA SER A 296 12.53 13.59 -11.15
C SER A 296 12.03 13.51 -9.70
N SER A 297 11.36 12.43 -9.32
CA SER A 297 10.85 12.22 -7.95
C SER A 297 11.90 11.69 -6.95
N GLY A 298 13.19 11.57 -7.34
CA GLY A 298 14.25 11.02 -6.50
C GLY A 298 14.20 9.50 -6.31
N ALA A 299 13.31 8.80 -7.03
CA ALA A 299 13.14 7.35 -6.93
C ALA A 299 14.38 6.56 -7.39
N THR A 300 15.26 7.21 -8.16
CA THR A 300 16.51 6.63 -8.71
C THR A 300 17.67 6.63 -7.72
N SER A 301 17.60 7.36 -6.62
CA SER A 301 18.71 7.52 -5.66
C SER A 301 19.15 6.22 -4.98
N MET A 302 18.34 5.17 -5.07
CA MET A 302 18.63 3.85 -4.47
C MET A 302 19.14 2.79 -5.47
N LEU A 303 18.96 3.00 -6.79
CA LEU A 303 19.38 2.03 -7.80
C LEU A 303 20.87 1.61 -7.71
N PRO A 304 21.83 2.51 -7.40
CA PRO A 304 23.25 2.12 -7.27
C PRO A 304 23.56 1.28 -6.03
N LYS A 305 22.64 1.16 -5.05
CA LYS A 305 22.88 0.42 -3.79
C LYS A 305 22.58 -1.08 -3.90
N PHE A 306 21.87 -1.49 -4.94
CA PHE A 306 21.38 -2.85 -5.13
C PHE A 306 21.99 -3.57 -6.37
N VAL A 307 22.92 -2.90 -7.07
CA VAL A 307 23.71 -3.48 -8.16
C VAL A 307 25.06 -3.98 -7.65
#